data_b8c9e4886d1dc0ec9877cd91e76bb03f
#
_entry.id   b8c9e4886d1dc0ec9877cd91e76bb03f
#
_cell.length_a   1.000
_cell.length_b   1.000
_cell.length_c   1.000
_cell.angle_alpha   90.00
_cell.angle_beta   90.00
_cell.angle_gamma   90.00
#
_symmetry.space_group_name_H-M   'P 1'
#
loop_
_entity.id
_entity.type
_entity.pdbx_description
1 polymer ?
#
loop_
_entity_poly.entity_id
_entity_poly.type
_entity_poly.pdbx_seq_one_letter_code
_entity_poly.pdbx_strand_id
1 'polypeptide(L)'
;MSGAADQVYRDVEALEYRYARLLDDDRLEDWPGLFVEHGIYKVIPRENCQREPPLAVMFCDSRAMMQDRVRSLRQANVYNLHYPRHVVSNIEILSAVDGTFEVAACYTVYQTDLEGQTRLFSVGQYRDIVVQDGGELRFREKIAVCDTFSIPNLLAIPL
;
A
#
# COMPACT_ATOMS: atom_id res chain seq x y z
N MET A 1 8.80 -9.97 28.24
CA MET A 1 8.28 -8.67 27.74
C MET A 1 8.86 -8.28 26.38
N SER A 2 10.13 -8.48 26.15
CA SER A 2 10.76 -8.26 24.82
C SER A 2 10.13 -9.12 23.72
N GLY A 3 9.82 -10.38 23.96
CA GLY A 3 9.34 -11.31 22.94
C GLY A 3 7.99 -10.98 22.31
N ALA A 4 7.05 -10.38 23.04
CA ALA A 4 5.73 -10.03 22.49
C ALA A 4 5.81 -8.81 21.54
N ALA A 5 6.58 -7.80 21.92
CA ALA A 5 6.81 -6.63 21.08
C ALA A 5 7.60 -7.00 19.81
N ASP A 6 8.59 -7.86 19.94
CA ASP A 6 9.36 -8.38 18.80
C ASP A 6 8.48 -9.20 17.85
N GLN A 7 7.53 -9.97 18.39
CA GLN A 7 6.58 -10.74 17.57
C GLN A 7 5.65 -9.81 16.81
N VAL A 8 5.08 -8.79 17.46
CA VAL A 8 4.22 -7.80 16.80
C VAL A 8 4.96 -7.08 15.67
N TYR A 9 6.21 -6.69 15.91
CA TYR A 9 7.02 -6.06 14.86
C TYR A 9 7.19 -6.98 13.66
N ARG A 10 7.51 -8.27 13.88
CA ARG A 10 7.64 -9.25 12.79
C ARG A 10 6.34 -9.46 12.04
N ASP A 11 5.21 -9.46 12.74
CA ASP A 11 3.90 -9.61 12.12
C ASP A 11 3.53 -8.40 11.25
N VAL A 12 3.85 -7.19 11.72
CA VAL A 12 3.69 -5.95 10.94
C VAL A 12 4.61 -5.97 9.72
N GLU A 13 5.88 -6.32 9.90
CA GLU A 13 6.85 -6.44 8.80
C GLU A 13 6.38 -7.46 7.76
N ALA A 14 5.88 -8.61 8.21
CA ALA A 14 5.34 -9.65 7.31
C ALA A 14 4.12 -9.15 6.52
N LEU A 15 3.24 -8.36 7.13
CA LEU A 15 2.09 -7.75 6.46
C LEU A 15 2.55 -6.77 5.38
N GLU A 16 3.52 -5.90 5.68
CA GLU A 16 4.09 -4.95 4.70
C GLU A 16 4.74 -5.67 3.51
N TYR A 17 5.51 -6.71 3.76
CA TYR A 17 6.15 -7.48 2.70
C TYR A 17 5.15 -8.30 1.88
N ARG A 18 4.10 -8.82 2.51
CA ARG A 18 3.01 -9.50 1.80
C ARG A 18 2.25 -8.53 0.89
N TYR A 19 1.98 -7.33 1.35
CA TYR A 19 1.40 -6.25 0.54
C TYR A 19 2.23 -6.02 -0.73
N ALA A 20 3.51 -5.76 -0.58
CA ALA A 20 4.42 -5.53 -1.71
C ALA A 20 4.46 -6.73 -2.66
N ARG A 21 4.55 -7.94 -2.13
CA ARG A 21 4.64 -9.17 -2.93
C ARG A 21 3.38 -9.42 -3.75
N LEU A 22 2.20 -9.22 -3.19
CA LEU A 22 0.96 -9.41 -3.92
C LEU A 22 0.84 -8.46 -5.12
N LEU A 23 1.27 -7.21 -4.95
CA LEU A 23 1.29 -6.24 -6.03
C LEU A 23 2.34 -6.60 -7.10
N ASP A 24 3.54 -6.98 -6.68
CA ASP A 24 4.65 -7.31 -7.57
C ASP A 24 4.38 -8.59 -8.38
N ASP A 25 3.70 -9.57 -7.78
CA ASP A 25 3.37 -10.86 -8.41
C ASP A 25 2.05 -10.84 -9.18
N ASP A 26 1.45 -9.66 -9.38
CA ASP A 26 0.15 -9.47 -10.05
C ASP A 26 -1.01 -10.25 -9.40
N ARG A 27 -0.93 -10.49 -8.10
CA ARG A 27 -1.98 -11.14 -7.30
C ARG A 27 -2.93 -10.09 -6.71
N LEU A 28 -3.46 -9.25 -7.58
CA LEU A 28 -4.28 -8.10 -7.18
C LEU A 28 -5.61 -8.52 -6.56
N GLU A 29 -6.12 -9.68 -6.92
CA GLU A 29 -7.35 -10.24 -6.33
C GLU A 29 -7.21 -10.53 -4.84
N ASP A 30 -5.99 -10.84 -4.38
CA ASP A 30 -5.70 -11.10 -2.96
C ASP A 30 -5.40 -9.84 -2.15
N TRP A 31 -5.06 -8.74 -2.82
CA TRP A 31 -4.69 -7.47 -2.18
C TRP A 31 -5.79 -6.90 -1.27
N PRO A 32 -7.09 -6.85 -1.64
CA PRO A 32 -8.13 -6.34 -0.75
C PRO A 32 -8.27 -7.14 0.55
N GLY A 33 -7.90 -8.41 0.55
CA GLY A 33 -7.92 -9.28 1.73
C GLY A 33 -6.95 -8.87 2.83
N LEU A 34 -5.97 -8.02 2.54
CA LEU A 34 -5.05 -7.46 3.54
C LEU A 34 -5.69 -6.36 4.39
N PHE A 35 -6.87 -5.89 4.01
CA PHE A 35 -7.60 -4.82 4.67
C PHE A 35 -8.81 -5.37 5.45
N VAL A 36 -9.23 -4.65 6.48
CA VAL A 36 -10.52 -4.89 7.11
C VAL A 36 -11.65 -4.53 6.14
N GLU A 37 -12.89 -4.94 6.42
CA GLU A 37 -14.03 -4.75 5.52
C GLU A 37 -14.22 -3.28 5.10
N HIS A 38 -14.13 -2.35 6.05
CA HIS A 38 -14.21 -0.91 5.81
C HIS A 38 -12.83 -0.25 5.77
N GLY A 39 -11.82 -1.00 5.33
CA GLY A 39 -10.46 -0.50 5.20
C GLY A 39 -10.35 0.62 4.17
N ILE A 40 -9.43 1.53 4.43
CA ILE A 40 -9.19 2.70 3.59
C ILE A 40 -7.82 2.57 2.94
N TYR A 41 -7.77 2.82 1.64
CA TYR A 41 -6.53 2.96 0.89
C TYR A 41 -6.51 4.28 0.14
N LYS A 42 -5.43 5.03 0.30
CA LYS A 42 -5.23 6.32 -0.39
C LYS A 42 -3.83 6.44 -0.95
N VAL A 43 -3.72 7.10 -2.09
CA VAL A 43 -2.47 7.66 -2.59
C VAL A 43 -2.61 9.17 -2.61
N ILE A 44 -1.76 9.86 -1.86
CA ILE A 44 -1.80 11.31 -1.70
C ILE A 44 -0.43 11.88 -2.09
N PRO A 45 -0.34 12.77 -3.09
CA PRO A 45 0.88 13.53 -3.34
C PRO A 45 1.26 14.34 -2.10
N ARG A 46 2.54 14.39 -1.77
CA ARG A 46 3.04 15.09 -0.58
C ARG A 46 2.55 16.53 -0.48
N GLU A 47 2.51 17.23 -1.59
CA GLU A 47 2.03 18.61 -1.67
C GLU A 47 0.55 18.78 -1.32
N ASN A 48 -0.24 17.71 -1.45
CA ASN A 48 -1.68 17.72 -1.14
C ASN A 48 -1.99 17.35 0.31
N CYS A 49 -1.02 16.88 1.09
CA CYS A 49 -1.25 16.43 2.47
C CYS A 49 -1.72 17.55 3.40
N GLN A 50 -1.38 18.80 3.10
CA GLN A 50 -1.76 19.96 3.92
C GLN A 50 -3.09 20.59 3.50
N ARG A 51 -3.71 20.09 2.43
CA ARG A 51 -5.05 20.53 2.03
C ARG A 51 -6.11 19.91 2.93
N GLU A 52 -7.20 20.62 3.13
CA GLU A 52 -8.35 20.11 3.89
C GLU A 52 -9.62 20.10 3.02
N PRO A 53 -10.13 18.90 2.70
CA PRO A 53 -9.52 17.58 2.91
C PRO A 53 -8.31 17.33 2.01
N PRO A 54 -7.38 16.43 2.40
CA PRO A 54 -6.25 16.05 1.55
C PRO A 54 -6.76 15.47 0.22
N LEU A 55 -6.21 15.97 -0.89
CA LEU A 55 -6.63 15.53 -2.22
C LEU A 55 -5.86 14.27 -2.63
N ALA A 56 -6.54 13.13 -2.63
CA ALA A 56 -5.98 11.85 -3.06
C ALA A 56 -6.11 11.67 -4.58
N VAL A 57 -5.10 11.06 -5.19
CA VAL A 57 -5.13 10.64 -6.61
C VAL A 57 -5.66 9.22 -6.77
N MET A 58 -5.68 8.45 -5.71
CA MET A 58 -6.36 7.16 -5.62
C MET A 58 -7.02 7.05 -4.25
N PHE A 59 -8.26 6.59 -4.23
CA PHE A 59 -9.05 6.46 -3.00
C PHE A 59 -9.97 5.24 -3.06
N CYS A 60 -9.87 4.39 -2.07
CA CYS A 60 -10.79 3.31 -1.81
C CYS A 60 -11.23 3.39 -0.33
N ASP A 61 -12.52 3.36 -0.07
CA ASP A 61 -13.08 3.49 1.29
C ASP A 61 -13.56 2.16 1.88
N SER A 62 -13.38 1.06 1.14
CA SER A 62 -13.81 -0.26 1.58
C SER A 62 -13.09 -1.36 0.78
N ARG A 63 -13.09 -2.55 1.34
CA ARG A 63 -12.61 -3.75 0.63
C ARG A 63 -13.39 -3.97 -0.66
N ALA A 64 -14.70 -3.74 -0.65
CA ALA A 64 -15.54 -3.86 -1.85
C ALA A 64 -15.09 -2.92 -2.96
N MET A 65 -14.78 -1.68 -2.63
CA MET A 65 -14.29 -0.69 -3.60
C MET A 65 -12.91 -1.08 -4.17
N MET A 66 -12.03 -1.67 -3.34
CA MET A 66 -10.75 -2.21 -3.80
C MET A 66 -10.96 -3.37 -4.78
N GLN A 67 -11.89 -4.28 -4.49
CA GLN A 67 -12.26 -5.39 -5.38
C GLN A 67 -12.81 -4.90 -6.73
N ASP A 68 -13.65 -3.89 -6.71
CA ASP A 68 -14.19 -3.27 -7.93
C ASP A 68 -13.09 -2.64 -8.76
N ARG A 69 -12.11 -2.00 -8.12
CA ARG A 69 -10.96 -1.44 -8.80
C ARG A 69 -10.12 -2.52 -9.48
N VAL A 70 -9.84 -3.62 -8.82
CA VAL A 70 -9.11 -4.76 -9.40
C VAL A 70 -9.88 -5.34 -10.58
N ARG A 71 -11.19 -5.52 -10.44
CA ARG A 71 -12.05 -6.01 -11.52
C ARG A 71 -12.01 -5.08 -12.73
N SER A 72 -12.12 -3.77 -12.51
CA SER A 72 -12.03 -2.77 -13.59
C SER A 72 -10.68 -2.81 -14.30
N LEU A 73 -9.59 -2.96 -13.54
CA LEU A 73 -8.25 -3.09 -14.11
C LEU A 73 -8.13 -4.33 -15.01
N ARG A 74 -8.66 -5.48 -14.56
CA ARG A 74 -8.63 -6.72 -15.34
C ARG A 74 -9.47 -6.63 -16.63
N GLN A 75 -10.60 -5.92 -16.56
CA GLN A 75 -11.51 -5.78 -17.72
C GLN A 75 -11.03 -4.73 -18.70
N ALA A 76 -10.51 -3.61 -18.24
CA ALA A 76 -10.13 -2.49 -19.09
C ALA A 76 -8.92 -2.79 -19.99
N ASN A 77 -7.94 -3.54 -19.50
CA ASN A 77 -6.73 -3.99 -20.23
C ASN A 77 -6.07 -2.88 -21.09
N VAL A 78 -6.10 -1.64 -20.63
CA VAL A 78 -5.62 -0.45 -21.37
C VAL A 78 -4.32 0.13 -20.82
N TYR A 79 -3.70 -0.47 -19.82
CA TYR A 79 -2.43 -0.02 -19.27
C TYR A 79 -1.26 -0.76 -19.92
N ASN A 80 -0.12 -0.10 -20.03
CA ASN A 80 1.10 -0.72 -20.53
C ASN A 80 1.55 -1.83 -19.56
N LEU A 81 1.78 -3.02 -20.11
CA LEU A 81 2.34 -4.12 -19.33
C LEU A 81 3.72 -3.73 -18.81
N HIS A 82 3.94 -3.94 -17.52
CA HIS A 82 5.22 -3.70 -16.86
C HIS A 82 5.31 -4.59 -15.62
N TYR A 83 6.53 -4.72 -15.11
CA TYR A 83 6.80 -5.45 -13.88
C TYR A 83 7.10 -4.44 -12.77
N PRO A 84 6.20 -4.27 -11.79
CA PRO A 84 6.51 -3.43 -10.63
C PRO A 84 7.42 -4.15 -9.64
N ARG A 85 8.21 -3.39 -8.90
CA ARG A 85 8.96 -3.90 -7.77
C ARG A 85 8.87 -2.90 -6.64
N HIS A 86 8.17 -3.28 -5.58
CA HIS A 86 8.05 -2.49 -4.35
C HIS A 86 9.18 -2.86 -3.41
N VAL A 87 9.92 -1.85 -2.96
CA VAL A 87 10.91 -1.98 -1.89
C VAL A 87 10.37 -1.24 -0.69
N VAL A 88 10.06 -1.98 0.37
CA VAL A 88 9.58 -1.42 1.65
C VAL A 88 10.72 -1.45 2.64
N SER A 89 10.93 -0.34 3.33
CA SER A 89 12.03 -0.20 4.28
C SER A 89 11.63 0.73 5.43
N ASN A 90 12.51 0.83 6.44
CA ASN A 90 12.35 1.77 7.56
C ASN A 90 10.99 1.60 8.26
N ILE A 91 10.58 0.36 8.46
CA ILE A 91 9.31 0.04 9.15
C ILE A 91 9.48 0.38 10.63
N GLU A 92 8.56 1.19 11.14
CA GLU A 92 8.55 1.62 12.54
C GLU A 92 7.13 1.59 13.08
N ILE A 93 6.94 1.00 14.24
CA ILE A 93 5.68 1.08 14.99
C ILE A 93 5.75 2.31 15.86
N LEU A 94 4.97 3.33 15.53
CA LEU A 94 4.96 4.62 16.21
C LEU A 94 4.14 4.58 17.50
N SER A 95 3.05 3.80 17.50
CA SER A 95 2.23 3.58 18.68
C SER A 95 1.57 2.20 18.64
N ALA A 96 1.26 1.68 19.82
CA ALA A 96 0.58 0.41 19.99
C ALA A 96 -0.40 0.54 21.17
N VAL A 97 -1.70 0.60 20.88
CA VAL A 97 -2.76 0.76 21.88
C VAL A 97 -3.92 -0.17 21.54
N ASP A 98 -4.26 -1.03 22.49
CA ASP A 98 -5.43 -1.92 22.41
C ASP A 98 -5.54 -2.70 21.09
N GLY A 99 -4.43 -3.28 20.61
CA GLY A 99 -4.38 -4.05 19.36
C GLY A 99 -4.46 -3.21 18.09
N THR A 100 -4.30 -1.90 18.21
CA THR A 100 -4.18 -0.95 17.10
C THR A 100 -2.75 -0.43 17.06
N PHE A 101 -2.14 -0.51 15.89
CA PHE A 101 -0.75 -0.10 15.65
C PHE A 101 -0.71 1.01 14.62
N GLU A 102 -0.08 2.11 14.96
CA GLU A 102 0.27 3.16 14.01
C GLU A 102 1.66 2.84 13.46
N VAL A 103 1.76 2.69 12.15
CA VAL A 103 2.97 2.22 11.47
C VAL A 103 3.41 3.23 10.43
N ALA A 104 4.70 3.51 10.41
CA ALA A 104 5.35 4.26 9.34
C ALA A 104 6.34 3.35 8.60
N ALA A 105 6.44 3.53 7.30
CA ALA A 105 7.44 2.87 6.47
C ALA A 105 7.84 3.76 5.29
N CYS A 106 8.95 3.45 4.65
CA CYS A 106 9.32 4.06 3.38
C CYS A 106 9.07 3.07 2.24
N TYR A 107 8.73 3.57 1.07
CA TYR A 107 8.61 2.75 -0.11
C TYR A 107 9.34 3.35 -1.31
N THR A 108 9.79 2.47 -2.18
CA THR A 108 10.30 2.79 -3.51
C THR A 108 9.69 1.79 -4.48
N VAL A 109 9.12 2.26 -5.57
CA VAL A 109 8.56 1.40 -6.62
C VAL A 109 9.36 1.61 -7.90
N TYR A 110 9.93 0.52 -8.40
CA TYR A 110 10.54 0.45 -9.72
C TYR A 110 9.56 -0.18 -10.69
N GLN A 111 9.66 0.21 -11.95
CA GLN A 111 8.96 -0.45 -13.05
C GLN A 111 9.96 -0.91 -14.10
N THR A 112 9.80 -2.15 -14.54
CA THR A 112 10.55 -2.72 -15.64
C THR A 112 9.62 -2.98 -16.80
N ASP A 113 9.93 -2.46 -17.98
CA ASP A 113 9.14 -2.68 -19.20
C ASP A 113 9.43 -4.05 -19.84
N LEU A 114 8.72 -4.37 -20.90
CA LEU A 114 8.87 -5.66 -21.58
C LEU A 114 10.22 -5.79 -22.31
N GLU A 115 10.91 -4.69 -22.58
CA GLU A 115 12.25 -4.65 -23.13
C GLU A 115 13.34 -4.84 -22.05
N GLY A 116 12.93 -4.93 -20.78
CA GLY A 116 13.85 -5.13 -19.65
C GLY A 116 14.48 -3.86 -19.11
N GLN A 117 13.97 -2.68 -19.48
CA GLN A 117 14.45 -1.41 -18.95
C GLN A 117 13.74 -1.06 -17.66
N THR A 118 14.51 -0.82 -16.61
CA THR A 118 14.00 -0.45 -15.28
C THR A 118 14.14 1.04 -15.05
N ARG A 119 13.07 1.65 -14.51
CA ARG A 119 13.07 3.05 -14.07
C ARG A 119 12.42 3.17 -12.70
N LEU A 120 12.79 4.22 -12.00
CA LEU A 120 12.12 4.61 -10.77
C LEU A 120 10.74 5.16 -11.12
N PHE A 121 9.69 4.60 -10.49
CA PHE A 121 8.31 4.99 -10.73
C PHE A 121 7.77 5.92 -9.65
N SER A 122 7.93 5.56 -8.37
CA SER A 122 7.44 6.33 -7.24
C SER A 122 8.31 6.13 -6.00
N VAL A 123 8.43 7.17 -5.19
CA VAL A 123 9.10 7.17 -3.90
C VAL A 123 8.23 7.89 -2.90
N GLY A 124 8.17 7.40 -1.68
CA GLY A 124 7.44 8.05 -0.61
C GLY A 124 7.44 7.26 0.68
N GLN A 125 6.40 7.48 1.45
CA GLN A 125 6.21 6.80 2.73
C GLN A 125 4.80 6.26 2.86
N TYR A 126 4.67 5.17 3.63
CA TYR A 126 3.39 4.66 4.09
C TYR A 126 3.10 5.22 5.49
N ARG A 127 1.83 5.57 5.70
CA ARG A 127 1.24 5.90 6.99
C ARG A 127 0.07 4.97 7.19
N ASP A 128 0.23 4.02 8.08
CA ASP A 128 -0.70 2.90 8.19
C ASP A 128 -1.30 2.81 9.58
N ILE A 129 -2.54 2.34 9.63
CA ILE A 129 -3.17 1.86 10.85
C ILE A 129 -3.43 0.38 10.67
N VAL A 130 -2.78 -0.44 11.48
CA VAL A 130 -2.87 -1.89 11.47
C VAL A 130 -3.63 -2.35 12.70
N VAL A 131 -4.52 -3.32 12.54
CA VAL A 131 -5.35 -3.84 13.63
C VAL A 131 -5.41 -5.36 13.62
N GLN A 132 -5.72 -5.95 14.78
CA GLN A 132 -6.07 -7.35 14.88
C GLN A 132 -7.48 -7.55 14.33
N ASP A 133 -7.63 -8.48 13.39
CA ASP A 133 -8.92 -8.83 12.77
C ASP A 133 -8.96 -10.34 12.51
N GLY A 134 -9.79 -11.06 13.27
CA GLY A 134 -9.92 -12.50 13.11
C GLY A 134 -8.64 -13.31 13.38
N GLY A 135 -7.77 -12.82 14.28
CA GLY A 135 -6.51 -13.49 14.63
C GLY A 135 -5.33 -13.15 13.71
N GLU A 136 -5.54 -12.29 12.73
CA GLU A 136 -4.51 -11.81 11.81
C GLU A 136 -4.40 -10.28 11.87
N LEU A 137 -3.22 -9.75 11.53
CA LEU A 137 -3.06 -8.31 11.32
C LEU A 137 -3.59 -7.93 9.94
N ARG A 138 -4.35 -6.83 9.90
CA ARG A 138 -4.85 -6.22 8.66
C ARG A 138 -4.74 -4.71 8.70
N PHE A 139 -4.69 -4.10 7.52
CA PHE A 139 -4.77 -2.65 7.42
C PHE A 139 -6.21 -2.19 7.66
N ARG A 140 -6.40 -1.30 8.61
CA ARG A 140 -7.60 -0.47 8.73
C ARG A 140 -7.47 0.75 7.82
N GLU A 141 -6.26 1.27 7.68
CA GLU A 141 -5.94 2.37 6.80
C GLU A 141 -4.52 2.20 6.27
N LYS A 142 -4.33 2.42 4.98
CA LYS A 142 -3.01 2.53 4.38
C LYS A 142 -2.99 3.73 3.46
N ILE A 143 -2.09 4.68 3.75
CA ILE A 143 -1.91 5.90 2.98
C ILE A 143 -0.49 5.88 2.41
N ALA A 144 -0.38 5.84 1.08
CA ALA A 144 0.86 6.07 0.37
C ALA A 144 0.99 7.57 0.08
N VAL A 145 1.93 8.22 0.78
CA VAL A 145 2.27 9.64 0.54
C VAL A 145 3.43 9.66 -0.42
N CYS A 146 3.18 10.06 -1.68
CA CYS A 146 4.23 10.07 -2.71
C CYS A 146 4.97 11.41 -2.75
N ASP A 147 6.31 11.30 -2.76
CA ASP A 147 7.22 12.44 -2.86
C ASP A 147 7.43 12.87 -4.32
N THR A 148 7.20 11.95 -5.27
CA THR A 148 7.36 12.21 -6.69
C THR A 148 6.32 13.22 -7.18
N PHE A 149 6.79 14.26 -7.82
CA PHE A 149 5.98 15.40 -8.24
C PHE A 149 4.99 15.09 -9.37
N SER A 150 5.34 14.16 -10.23
CA SER A 150 4.43 13.70 -11.29
C SER A 150 4.24 12.21 -11.18
N ILE A 151 3.03 11.81 -10.82
CA ILE A 151 2.61 10.43 -11.00
C ILE A 151 2.31 10.29 -12.49
N PRO A 152 2.99 9.39 -13.22
CA PRO A 152 2.64 9.11 -14.61
C PRO A 152 1.14 8.83 -14.73
N ASN A 153 0.53 9.24 -15.82
CA ASN A 153 -0.92 9.33 -16.04
C ASN A 153 -1.73 8.05 -15.80
N LEU A 154 -1.12 6.93 -15.44
CA LEU A 154 -1.76 5.67 -15.19
C LEU A 154 -1.20 5.02 -13.92
N LEU A 155 -1.72 5.45 -12.78
CA LEU A 155 -1.61 4.68 -11.56
C LEU A 155 -2.61 3.53 -11.63
N ALA A 156 -2.23 2.46 -12.32
CA ALA A 156 -3.08 1.29 -12.50
C ALA A 156 -3.01 0.37 -11.26
N ILE A 157 -1.80 0.10 -10.82
CA ILE A 157 -1.50 -0.78 -9.68
C ILE A 157 -1.30 0.12 -8.44
N PRO A 158 -1.78 -0.29 -7.26
CA PRO A 158 -1.48 0.41 -6.01
C PRO A 158 0.02 0.60 -5.77
N LEU A 159 0.37 1.67 -5.06
CA LEU A 159 1.75 1.98 -4.66
C LEU A 159 2.10 1.33 -3.34
#